data_0f645026f18f2ea0f110488ffcfb2cf9
#
_entry.id   0f645026f18f2ea0f110488ffcfb2cf9
#
_cell.length_a   1.000
_cell.length_b   1.000
_cell.length_c   1.000
_cell.angle_alpha   90.00
_cell.angle_beta   90.00
_cell.angle_gamma   90.00
#
_symmetry.space_group_name_H-M   'P 1'
#
loop_
_entity.id
_entity.type
_entity.pdbx_description
1 polymer ?
#
loop_
_entity_poly.entity_id
_entity_poly.type
_entity_poly.pdbx_seq_one_letter_code
_entity_poly.pdbx_strand_id
1 'polypeptide(L)'
;MNKIKYLGGLMAMVFLAACSSTPVIEDKPSSEFEGLNKVSSSGFSEAWARPGTNLSMYGSIKATPLKSADAEIVQPGQSIQTRVQRDMEMTPEIEQGLADNWDRAITAAADKAGLSTDGSGDKVLRIDSTMTRIAPSANFAAESSTPGRSTVYTEDSGEASIEFKLYDDASGELLAVVRDKRRVGSQIWSRSNSVTASADVRNLYNTWATRLVSRITGQ
;
A
#
# COMPACT_ATOMS: atom_id res chain seq x y z
N MET A 1 -59.81 -39.58 4.26
CA MET A 1 -58.65 -39.88 3.40
C MET A 1 -58.15 -38.58 2.80
N ASN A 2 -57.26 -37.87 3.49
CA ASN A 2 -56.70 -36.58 3.00
C ASN A 2 -55.19 -36.76 2.79
N LYS A 3 -54.77 -36.72 1.53
CA LYS A 3 -53.35 -36.76 1.15
C LYS A 3 -52.77 -35.34 1.18
N ILE A 4 -51.93 -35.05 2.16
CA ILE A 4 -51.14 -33.81 2.23
C ILE A 4 -49.90 -34.02 1.36
N LYS A 5 -49.78 -33.22 0.28
CA LYS A 5 -48.60 -33.15 -0.58
C LYS A 5 -47.63 -32.16 0.04
N TYR A 6 -46.46 -32.65 0.51
CA TYR A 6 -45.34 -31.82 0.88
C TYR A 6 -44.63 -31.34 -0.37
N LEU A 7 -44.70 -30.05 -0.63
CA LEU A 7 -43.95 -29.38 -1.67
C LEU A 7 -42.61 -28.92 -1.05
N GLY A 8 -41.58 -29.76 -1.25
CA GLY A 8 -40.21 -29.42 -0.80
C GLY A 8 -39.60 -28.30 -1.66
N GLY A 9 -39.51 -27.11 -1.11
CA GLY A 9 -38.79 -26.01 -1.72
C GLY A 9 -37.28 -26.22 -1.61
N LEU A 10 -36.66 -26.50 -2.74
CA LEU A 10 -35.18 -26.57 -2.88
C LEU A 10 -34.63 -25.14 -2.89
N MET A 11 -34.18 -24.67 -1.74
CA MET A 11 -33.52 -23.37 -1.62
C MET A 11 -32.10 -23.49 -2.14
N ALA A 12 -31.85 -23.08 -3.40
CA ALA A 12 -30.53 -23.02 -3.99
C ALA A 12 -29.73 -21.86 -3.32
N MET A 13 -28.84 -22.20 -2.41
CA MET A 13 -27.83 -21.26 -1.92
C MET A 13 -26.81 -20.99 -3.04
N VAL A 14 -26.91 -19.83 -3.65
CA VAL A 14 -25.89 -19.29 -4.55
C VAL A 14 -24.73 -18.82 -3.68
N PHE A 15 -23.68 -19.62 -3.56
CA PHE A 15 -22.42 -19.17 -3.01
C PHE A 15 -21.77 -18.21 -4.02
N LEU A 16 -21.83 -16.91 -3.74
CA LEU A 16 -20.98 -15.93 -4.39
C LEU A 16 -19.53 -16.19 -3.93
N ALA A 17 -18.83 -17.03 -4.67
CA ALA A 17 -17.38 -17.16 -4.53
C ALA A 17 -16.77 -15.80 -4.93
N ALA A 18 -16.42 -14.99 -3.96
CA ALA A 18 -15.53 -13.84 -4.17
C ALA A 18 -14.20 -14.40 -4.70
N CYS A 19 -13.93 -14.20 -5.98
CA CYS A 19 -12.65 -14.55 -6.60
C CYS A 19 -11.56 -13.65 -6.04
N SER A 20 -11.07 -13.89 -4.83
CA SER A 20 -9.76 -13.44 -4.40
C SER A 20 -8.75 -14.45 -4.93
N SER A 21 -8.08 -14.11 -6.03
CA SER A 21 -7.02 -14.96 -6.58
C SER A 21 -5.89 -15.06 -5.55
N THR A 22 -5.59 -16.29 -5.13
CA THR A 22 -4.48 -16.56 -4.21
C THR A 22 -3.15 -16.25 -4.91
N PRO A 23 -2.19 -15.59 -4.25
CA PRO A 23 -0.86 -15.38 -4.79
C PRO A 23 -0.17 -16.71 -5.13
N VAL A 24 0.47 -16.76 -6.29
CA VAL A 24 1.20 -17.96 -6.75
C VAL A 24 2.64 -17.57 -7.06
N ILE A 25 3.60 -18.25 -6.43
CA ILE A 25 5.03 -18.13 -6.78
C ILE A 25 5.24 -18.92 -8.06
N GLU A 26 5.63 -18.23 -9.13
CA GLU A 26 5.89 -18.83 -10.44
C GLU A 26 7.28 -19.47 -10.47
N ASP A 27 7.48 -20.43 -11.34
CA ASP A 27 8.83 -20.95 -11.65
C ASP A 27 9.54 -20.03 -12.66
N LYS A 28 9.70 -18.77 -12.24
CA LYS A 28 10.31 -17.69 -13.03
C LYS A 28 11.23 -16.85 -12.14
N PRO A 29 12.54 -17.16 -12.15
CA PRO A 29 13.52 -16.42 -11.36
C PRO A 29 13.52 -14.93 -11.69
N SER A 30 13.71 -14.11 -10.67
CA SER A 30 13.94 -12.68 -10.82
C SER A 30 15.33 -12.44 -11.39
N SER A 31 15.44 -11.49 -12.32
CA SER A 31 16.73 -10.99 -12.79
C SER A 31 17.35 -9.94 -11.84
N GLU A 32 16.56 -9.39 -10.93
CA GLU A 32 16.95 -8.29 -10.04
C GLU A 32 17.20 -8.77 -8.59
N PHE A 33 16.44 -9.78 -8.15
CA PHE A 33 16.51 -10.28 -6.77
C PHE A 33 16.94 -11.75 -6.78
N GLU A 34 18.18 -12.00 -6.41
CA GLU A 34 18.75 -13.35 -6.38
C GLU A 34 17.95 -14.28 -5.44
N GLY A 35 17.61 -15.47 -5.95
CA GLY A 35 16.87 -16.48 -5.20
C GLY A 35 15.37 -16.19 -5.03
N LEU A 36 14.85 -15.11 -5.61
CA LEU A 36 13.41 -14.83 -5.63
C LEU A 36 12.80 -15.14 -7.00
N ASN A 37 11.58 -15.66 -6.98
CA ASN A 37 10.74 -15.91 -8.14
C ASN A 37 9.59 -14.91 -8.20
N LYS A 38 9.11 -14.62 -9.40
CA LYS A 38 7.95 -13.74 -9.61
C LYS A 38 6.70 -14.33 -8.94
N VAL A 39 5.88 -13.45 -8.36
CA VAL A 39 4.59 -13.80 -7.76
C VAL A 39 3.46 -13.19 -8.60
N SER A 40 2.58 -14.04 -9.13
CA SER A 40 1.33 -13.61 -9.76
C SER A 40 0.21 -13.45 -8.74
N SER A 41 -0.81 -12.66 -9.09
CA SER A 41 -1.99 -12.42 -8.24
C SER A 41 -1.65 -11.89 -6.83
N SER A 42 -0.51 -11.23 -6.67
CA SER A 42 -0.09 -10.66 -5.38
C SER A 42 -1.01 -9.53 -4.88
N GLY A 43 -1.74 -8.88 -5.81
CA GLY A 43 -2.53 -7.69 -5.53
C GLY A 43 -1.72 -6.40 -5.48
N PHE A 44 -0.43 -6.47 -5.78
CA PHE A 44 0.50 -5.36 -5.96
C PHE A 44 0.90 -5.23 -7.44
N SER A 45 1.55 -4.14 -7.80
CA SER A 45 2.02 -3.94 -9.17
C SER A 45 3.04 -4.99 -9.57
N GLU A 46 3.97 -5.31 -8.67
CA GLU A 46 4.98 -6.35 -8.84
C GLU A 46 5.29 -7.02 -7.51
N ALA A 47 5.60 -8.31 -7.55
CA ALA A 47 6.03 -9.03 -6.36
C ALA A 47 6.94 -10.20 -6.73
N TRP A 48 7.87 -10.50 -5.84
CA TRP A 48 8.79 -11.64 -5.90
C TRP A 48 8.88 -12.26 -4.52
N ALA A 49 9.00 -13.58 -4.48
CA ALA A 49 9.18 -14.30 -3.23
C ALA A 49 10.12 -15.49 -3.42
N ARG A 50 10.81 -15.86 -2.36
CA ARG A 50 11.65 -17.06 -2.34
C ARG A 50 10.76 -18.30 -2.44
N PRO A 51 11.10 -19.28 -3.28
CA PRO A 51 10.37 -20.55 -3.34
C PRO A 51 10.25 -21.19 -1.95
N GLY A 52 9.04 -21.65 -1.61
CA GLY A 52 8.76 -22.24 -0.30
C GLY A 52 8.52 -21.25 0.83
N THR A 53 8.56 -19.92 0.59
CA THR A 53 8.23 -18.92 1.62
C THR A 53 6.77 -19.07 2.06
N ASN A 54 6.60 -19.16 3.38
CA ASN A 54 5.29 -19.09 4.03
C ASN A 54 5.30 -17.95 5.05
N LEU A 55 4.72 -16.81 4.68
CA LEU A 55 4.70 -15.63 5.54
C LEU A 55 3.75 -15.78 6.72
N SER A 56 2.73 -16.65 6.66
CA SER A 56 1.77 -16.82 7.75
C SER A 56 2.35 -17.51 8.99
N MET A 57 3.58 -17.99 8.90
CA MET A 57 4.29 -18.53 10.07
C MET A 57 4.84 -17.46 11.02
N TYR A 58 4.85 -16.19 10.59
CA TYR A 58 5.34 -15.07 11.40
C TYR A 58 4.19 -14.49 12.22
N GLY A 59 4.30 -14.58 13.55
CA GLY A 59 3.30 -14.03 14.50
C GLY A 59 3.57 -12.58 14.88
N SER A 60 4.75 -12.07 14.52
CA SER A 60 5.19 -10.72 14.84
C SER A 60 5.83 -10.06 13.61
N ILE A 61 5.63 -8.75 13.48
CA ILE A 61 6.31 -7.92 12.48
C ILE A 61 7.15 -6.86 13.18
N LYS A 62 8.22 -6.44 12.49
CA LYS A 62 9.08 -5.33 12.87
C LYS A 62 9.24 -4.42 11.66
N ALA A 63 8.40 -3.39 11.57
CA ALA A 63 8.51 -2.40 10.51
C ALA A 63 9.63 -1.41 10.84
N THR A 64 10.56 -1.21 9.89
CA THR A 64 11.53 -0.11 10.00
C THR A 64 10.87 1.21 9.58
N PRO A 65 11.39 2.38 10.03
CA PRO A 65 10.91 3.66 9.55
C PRO A 65 10.94 3.72 8.01
N LEU A 66 9.90 4.32 7.42
CA LEU A 66 9.83 4.50 5.97
C LEU A 66 11.00 5.38 5.51
N LYS A 67 11.75 4.90 4.54
CA LYS A 67 12.80 5.67 3.87
C LYS A 67 12.19 6.43 2.69
N SER A 68 12.43 7.73 2.60
CA SER A 68 11.89 8.59 1.54
C SER A 68 12.87 9.64 1.02
N ALA A 69 14.04 9.79 1.64
CA ALA A 69 15.05 10.79 1.28
C ALA A 69 15.46 10.71 -0.20
N ASP A 70 15.61 9.50 -0.73
CA ASP A 70 16.06 9.22 -2.10
C ASP A 70 14.88 9.01 -3.09
N ALA A 71 13.65 9.35 -2.69
CA ALA A 71 12.49 9.21 -3.57
C ALA A 71 12.60 10.14 -4.78
N GLU A 72 12.35 9.60 -5.98
CA GLU A 72 12.21 10.43 -7.19
C GLU A 72 11.00 11.36 -7.03
N ILE A 73 11.24 12.67 -7.00
CA ILE A 73 10.17 13.68 -6.99
C ILE A 73 9.93 14.14 -8.41
N VAL A 74 8.77 13.76 -8.96
CA VAL A 74 8.34 14.22 -10.27
C VAL A 74 7.60 15.54 -10.12
N GLN A 75 8.22 16.61 -10.56
CA GLN A 75 7.61 17.94 -10.49
C GLN A 75 6.38 17.99 -11.42
N PRO A 76 5.26 18.59 -10.98
CA PRO A 76 4.10 18.77 -11.85
C PRO A 76 4.45 19.64 -13.04
N GLY A 77 3.93 19.27 -14.22
CA GLY A 77 4.20 20.01 -15.45
C GLY A 77 3.83 21.50 -15.32
N GLN A 78 4.72 22.39 -15.78
CA GLN A 78 4.50 23.82 -15.74
C GLN A 78 3.37 24.23 -16.68
N SER A 79 2.21 24.58 -16.14
CA SER A 79 1.19 25.34 -16.87
C SER A 79 1.42 26.84 -16.66
N ILE A 80 0.85 27.67 -17.55
CA ILE A 80 0.94 29.16 -17.42
C ILE A 80 0.39 29.64 -16.08
N GLN A 81 -0.50 28.88 -15.44
CA GLN A 81 -1.10 29.16 -14.15
C GLN A 81 -0.23 28.71 -12.96
N THR A 82 0.77 27.86 -13.18
CA THR A 82 1.63 27.29 -12.15
C THR A 82 3.02 27.94 -12.06
N ARG A 83 3.25 29.08 -12.74
CA ARG A 83 4.55 29.79 -12.72
C ARG A 83 5.02 30.28 -11.34
N VAL A 84 4.18 30.21 -10.31
CA VAL A 84 4.50 30.63 -8.93
C VAL A 84 4.72 29.43 -8.02
N GLN A 85 4.64 28.22 -8.57
CA GLN A 85 4.76 27.00 -7.80
C GLN A 85 6.23 26.72 -7.48
N ARG A 86 6.55 26.60 -6.18
CA ARG A 86 7.85 26.11 -5.75
C ARG A 86 7.92 24.62 -6.06
N ASP A 87 9.07 24.17 -6.57
CA ASP A 87 9.34 22.76 -6.73
C ASP A 87 9.20 22.08 -5.35
N MET A 88 8.62 20.88 -5.35
CA MET A 88 8.55 20.07 -4.14
C MET A 88 9.94 19.55 -3.84
N GLU A 89 10.44 19.83 -2.65
CA GLU A 89 11.69 19.27 -2.14
C GLU A 89 11.42 18.37 -0.95
N MET A 90 12.16 17.27 -0.84
CA MET A 90 12.09 16.42 0.34
C MET A 90 12.83 17.10 1.48
N THR A 91 12.10 17.53 2.50
CA THR A 91 12.68 18.10 3.73
C THR A 91 12.60 17.07 4.87
N PRO A 92 13.46 17.19 5.90
CA PRO A 92 13.39 16.30 7.06
C PRO A 92 12.01 16.24 7.72
N GLU A 93 11.26 17.35 7.72
CA GLU A 93 9.91 17.39 8.28
C GLU A 93 8.91 16.59 7.42
N ILE A 94 9.06 16.65 6.09
CA ILE A 94 8.24 15.85 5.17
C ILE A 94 8.58 14.38 5.33
N GLU A 95 9.86 14.01 5.37
CA GLU A 95 10.31 12.63 5.58
C GLU A 95 9.75 12.06 6.89
N GLN A 96 9.87 12.81 7.99
CA GLN A 96 9.32 12.39 9.28
C GLN A 96 7.80 12.22 9.21
N GLY A 97 7.09 13.15 8.58
CA GLY A 97 5.63 13.07 8.41
C GLY A 97 5.20 11.85 7.58
N LEU A 98 5.96 11.49 6.54
CA LEU A 98 5.72 10.27 5.75
C LEU A 98 5.99 9.01 6.59
N ALA A 99 7.09 8.96 7.34
CA ALA A 99 7.43 7.86 8.23
C ALA A 99 6.38 7.65 9.33
N ASP A 100 5.93 8.72 9.99
CA ASP A 100 4.90 8.65 11.04
C ASP A 100 3.54 8.17 10.49
N ASN A 101 3.18 8.57 9.27
CA ASN A 101 1.94 8.11 8.63
C ASN A 101 2.02 6.63 8.28
N TRP A 102 3.17 6.15 7.80
CA TRP A 102 3.39 4.74 7.52
C TRP A 102 3.37 3.90 8.79
N ASP A 103 4.10 4.31 9.83
CA ASP A 103 4.16 3.60 11.10
C ASP A 103 2.75 3.40 11.70
N ARG A 104 1.94 4.46 11.73
CA ARG A 104 0.55 4.36 12.20
C ARG A 104 -0.28 3.40 11.35
N ALA A 105 -0.12 3.42 10.03
CA ALA A 105 -0.89 2.58 9.12
C ALA A 105 -0.53 1.10 9.28
N ILE A 106 0.76 0.77 9.34
CA ILE A 106 1.21 -0.63 9.43
C ILE A 106 0.90 -1.21 10.82
N THR A 107 1.06 -0.43 11.89
CA THR A 107 0.69 -0.83 13.25
C THR A 107 -0.80 -1.12 13.33
N ALA A 108 -1.66 -0.20 12.87
CA ALA A 108 -3.11 -0.40 12.90
C ALA A 108 -3.57 -1.61 12.07
N ALA A 109 -2.92 -1.87 10.92
CA ALA A 109 -3.24 -3.03 10.09
C ALA A 109 -2.81 -4.35 10.77
N ALA A 110 -1.62 -4.36 11.39
CA ALA A 110 -1.10 -5.51 12.13
C ALA A 110 -1.97 -5.86 13.34
N ASP A 111 -2.31 -4.87 14.16
CA ASP A 111 -3.18 -5.04 15.34
C ASP A 111 -4.53 -5.63 14.93
N LYS A 112 -5.12 -5.12 13.86
CA LYS A 112 -6.40 -5.64 13.33
C LYS A 112 -6.29 -7.10 12.87
N ALA A 113 -5.15 -7.51 12.38
CA ALA A 113 -4.88 -8.87 11.92
C ALA A 113 -4.37 -9.81 13.04
N GLY A 114 -4.16 -9.30 14.25
CA GLY A 114 -3.65 -10.06 15.38
C GLY A 114 -2.14 -10.35 15.34
N LEU A 115 -1.38 -9.56 14.55
CA LEU A 115 0.08 -9.62 14.54
C LEU A 115 0.64 -8.70 15.62
N SER A 116 1.64 -9.16 16.37
CA SER A 116 2.42 -8.28 17.23
C SER A 116 3.30 -7.35 16.42
N THR A 117 3.49 -6.12 16.90
CA THR A 117 4.37 -5.10 16.28
C THR A 117 5.58 -4.75 17.14
N ASP A 118 5.75 -5.43 18.28
CA ASP A 118 6.86 -5.21 19.21
C ASP A 118 8.19 -5.87 18.75
N GLY A 119 8.14 -6.64 17.67
CA GLY A 119 9.30 -7.36 17.15
C GLY A 119 9.76 -8.48 18.08
N SER A 120 8.89 -8.97 18.95
CA SER A 120 9.16 -10.08 19.88
C SER A 120 8.57 -11.40 19.37
N GLY A 121 9.13 -12.51 19.84
CA GLY A 121 8.67 -13.88 19.54
C GLY A 121 9.69 -14.68 18.74
N ASP A 122 9.37 -15.96 18.52
CA ASP A 122 10.27 -16.92 17.87
C ASP A 122 10.43 -16.66 16.36
N LYS A 123 9.43 -16.02 15.75
CA LYS A 123 9.38 -15.73 14.31
C LYS A 123 8.94 -14.28 14.08
N VAL A 124 9.91 -13.45 13.78
CA VAL A 124 9.70 -12.01 13.49
C VAL A 124 9.98 -11.73 12.01
N LEU A 125 9.03 -11.13 11.34
CA LEU A 125 9.17 -10.65 9.97
C LEU A 125 9.59 -9.18 9.98
N ARG A 126 10.80 -8.87 9.52
CA ARG A 126 11.23 -7.48 9.34
C ARG A 126 10.73 -6.95 8.01
N ILE A 127 10.16 -5.75 8.03
CA ILE A 127 9.63 -5.04 6.86
C ILE A 127 10.41 -3.75 6.69
N ASP A 128 11.24 -3.70 5.65
CA ASP A 128 11.94 -2.49 5.23
C ASP A 128 11.11 -1.82 4.12
N SER A 129 10.69 -0.58 4.35
CA SER A 129 9.81 0.18 3.46
C SER A 129 10.54 1.36 2.86
N THR A 130 10.45 1.53 1.53
CA THR A 130 11.11 2.63 0.82
C THR A 130 10.14 3.28 -0.16
N MET A 131 9.89 4.57 0.01
CA MET A 131 9.20 5.38 -1.00
C MET A 131 10.15 5.59 -2.16
N THR A 132 9.77 5.12 -3.36
CA THR A 132 10.65 5.18 -4.53
C THR A 132 10.31 6.34 -5.46
N ARG A 133 9.04 6.81 -5.42
CA ARG A 133 8.60 7.90 -6.29
C ARG A 133 7.42 8.65 -5.68
N ILE A 134 7.41 9.97 -5.84
CA ILE A 134 6.31 10.86 -5.48
C ILE A 134 6.06 11.79 -6.67
N ALA A 135 4.85 11.79 -7.21
CA ALA A 135 4.43 12.65 -8.32
C ALA A 135 3.14 13.39 -7.90
N PRO A 136 3.24 14.53 -7.22
CA PRO A 136 2.08 15.32 -6.82
C PRO A 136 1.33 15.83 -8.07
N SER A 137 -0.01 15.92 -7.98
CA SER A 137 -0.78 16.54 -9.06
C SER A 137 -0.50 18.04 -9.15
N ALA A 138 -0.57 18.60 -10.36
CA ALA A 138 -0.34 20.04 -10.59
C ALA A 138 -1.27 20.93 -9.76
N ASN A 139 -2.47 20.44 -9.46
CA ASN A 139 -3.47 21.20 -8.69
C ASN A 139 -3.19 21.21 -7.19
N PHE A 140 -2.56 20.17 -6.66
CA PHE A 140 -2.17 20.08 -5.25
C PHE A 140 -1.19 21.20 -4.87
N ALA A 141 -0.27 21.48 -5.75
CA ALA A 141 0.76 22.47 -5.51
C ALA A 141 0.26 23.94 -5.73
N ALA A 142 -0.75 24.15 -6.58
CA ALA A 142 -1.28 25.48 -6.86
C ALA A 142 -2.06 26.10 -5.68
N GLU A 143 -2.68 25.29 -4.83
CA GLU A 143 -3.52 25.80 -3.72
C GLU A 143 -2.69 26.36 -2.55
N SER A 144 -1.42 25.96 -2.40
CA SER A 144 -0.56 26.45 -1.34
C SER A 144 -0.04 27.88 -1.57
N SER A 145 -0.21 28.43 -2.79
CA SER A 145 0.43 29.67 -3.20
C SER A 145 -0.51 30.86 -3.43
N THR A 146 -1.85 30.68 -3.40
CA THR A 146 -2.78 31.79 -3.68
C THR A 146 -3.85 31.93 -2.60
N PRO A 147 -3.79 32.95 -1.74
CA PRO A 147 -4.87 33.27 -0.82
C PRO A 147 -6.07 33.87 -1.58
N GLY A 148 -7.14 33.07 -1.70
CA GLY A 148 -8.46 33.58 -2.04
C GLY A 148 -8.97 33.30 -3.45
N ARG A 149 -10.10 32.60 -3.51
CA ARG A 149 -11.17 32.60 -4.51
C ARG A 149 -11.27 31.55 -5.59
N SER A 150 -10.37 30.62 -5.85
CA SER A 150 -10.71 29.52 -6.74
C SER A 150 -10.79 28.20 -5.96
N THR A 151 -11.95 27.58 -5.98
CA THR A 151 -12.09 26.20 -5.51
C THR A 151 -11.58 25.29 -6.61
N VAL A 152 -10.47 24.59 -6.35
CA VAL A 152 -9.92 23.62 -7.28
C VAL A 152 -10.53 22.25 -6.98
N TYR A 153 -11.04 21.58 -8.01
CA TYR A 153 -11.49 20.20 -7.95
C TYR A 153 -10.50 19.33 -8.68
N THR A 154 -10.11 18.21 -8.09
CA THR A 154 -9.23 17.22 -8.72
C THR A 154 -9.78 15.82 -8.54
N GLU A 155 -9.40 14.91 -9.45
CA GLU A 155 -9.70 13.48 -9.32
C GLU A 155 -8.69 12.77 -8.40
N ASP A 156 -7.47 13.30 -8.29
CA ASP A 156 -6.41 12.75 -7.44
C ASP A 156 -5.48 13.85 -6.90
N SER A 157 -4.73 13.49 -5.87
CA SER A 157 -3.67 14.34 -5.29
C SER A 157 -2.28 14.00 -5.87
N GLY A 158 -2.20 13.05 -6.80
CA GLY A 158 -0.96 12.63 -7.45
C GLY A 158 -0.80 11.12 -7.51
N GLU A 159 0.45 10.68 -7.60
CA GLU A 159 0.84 9.27 -7.68
C GLU A 159 2.03 9.02 -6.75
N ALA A 160 2.07 7.85 -6.12
CA ALA A 160 3.21 7.43 -5.33
C ALA A 160 3.57 5.96 -5.59
N SER A 161 4.87 5.64 -5.46
CA SER A 161 5.38 4.28 -5.58
C SER A 161 6.20 3.91 -4.35
N ILE A 162 6.05 2.66 -3.90
CA ILE A 162 6.70 2.14 -2.71
C ILE A 162 7.28 0.75 -2.99
N GLU A 163 8.39 0.43 -2.33
CA GLU A 163 8.98 -0.91 -2.28
C GLU A 163 8.99 -1.41 -0.84
N PHE A 164 8.58 -2.65 -0.64
CA PHE A 164 8.69 -3.39 0.61
C PHE A 164 9.65 -4.55 0.43
N LYS A 165 10.64 -4.67 1.30
CA LYS A 165 11.51 -5.83 1.42
C LYS A 165 11.19 -6.54 2.74
N LEU A 166 10.87 -7.82 2.65
CA LEU A 166 10.49 -8.66 3.77
C LEU A 166 11.62 -9.62 4.08
N TYR A 167 12.09 -9.59 5.32
CA TYR A 167 13.19 -10.43 5.78
C TYR A 167 12.76 -11.28 6.98
N ASP A 168 13.31 -12.46 7.08
CA ASP A 168 13.39 -13.14 8.36
C ASP A 168 14.36 -12.35 9.26
N ASP A 169 13.88 -11.80 10.39
CA ASP A 169 14.69 -10.89 11.21
C ASP A 169 15.87 -11.61 11.90
N ALA A 170 15.72 -12.91 12.19
CA ALA A 170 16.74 -13.70 12.86
C ALA A 170 17.92 -14.07 11.93
N SER A 171 17.62 -14.48 10.71
CA SER A 171 18.65 -14.89 9.73
C SER A 171 19.12 -13.73 8.85
N GLY A 172 18.29 -12.68 8.72
CA GLY A 172 18.49 -11.61 7.75
C GLY A 172 18.21 -12.02 6.30
N GLU A 173 17.63 -13.19 6.07
CA GLU A 173 17.32 -13.69 4.74
C GLU A 173 16.20 -12.89 4.08
N LEU A 174 16.39 -12.45 2.84
CA LEU A 174 15.36 -11.80 2.04
C LEU A 174 14.35 -12.85 1.56
N LEU A 175 13.11 -12.72 2.00
CA LEU A 175 12.02 -13.65 1.71
C LEU A 175 11.15 -13.18 0.55
N ALA A 176 10.88 -11.88 0.47
CA ALA A 176 10.04 -11.32 -0.58
C ALA A 176 10.37 -9.85 -0.84
N VAL A 177 10.09 -9.41 -2.06
CA VAL A 177 10.08 -8.00 -2.45
C VAL A 177 8.75 -7.70 -3.11
N VAL A 178 8.18 -6.56 -2.77
CA VAL A 178 6.89 -6.10 -3.29
C VAL A 178 7.03 -4.65 -3.72
N ARG A 179 6.59 -4.32 -4.93
CA ARG A 179 6.49 -2.94 -5.42
C ARG A 179 5.05 -2.62 -5.75
N ASP A 180 4.63 -1.44 -5.35
CA ASP A 180 3.31 -0.95 -5.73
C ASP A 180 3.35 0.51 -6.15
N LYS A 181 2.48 0.84 -7.09
CA LYS A 181 2.30 2.17 -7.65
C LYS A 181 0.82 2.49 -7.62
N ARG A 182 0.46 3.62 -6.99
CA ARG A 182 -0.94 4.01 -6.86
C ARG A 182 -1.15 5.50 -7.05
N ARG A 183 -2.33 5.82 -7.57
CA ARG A 183 -2.87 7.19 -7.47
C ARG A 183 -3.25 7.48 -6.03
N VAL A 184 -3.01 8.71 -5.62
CA VAL A 184 -3.32 9.26 -4.30
C VAL A 184 -4.63 10.02 -4.41
N GLY A 185 -5.70 9.53 -3.79
CA GLY A 185 -7.02 10.17 -3.83
C GLY A 185 -8.16 9.22 -4.15
N SER A 186 -9.38 9.75 -4.15
CA SER A 186 -10.62 8.97 -4.28
C SER A 186 -11.02 8.65 -5.72
N GLN A 187 -10.33 9.16 -6.72
CA GLN A 187 -10.69 9.10 -8.15
C GLN A 187 -12.09 9.70 -8.46
N ILE A 188 -12.61 10.51 -7.55
CA ILE A 188 -13.86 11.24 -7.69
C ILE A 188 -13.52 12.73 -7.58
N TRP A 189 -14.04 13.53 -8.49
CA TRP A 189 -13.87 14.99 -8.42
C TRP A 189 -14.25 15.52 -7.04
N SER A 190 -13.27 15.90 -6.27
CA SER A 190 -13.42 16.45 -4.94
C SER A 190 -12.68 17.77 -4.80
N ARG A 191 -13.09 18.57 -3.83
CA ARG A 191 -12.40 19.82 -3.51
C ARG A 191 -10.99 19.50 -3.02
N SER A 192 -9.98 20.00 -3.74
CA SER A 192 -8.59 19.86 -3.33
C SER A 192 -8.25 20.93 -2.28
N ASN A 193 -7.67 20.52 -1.15
CA ASN A 193 -7.06 21.36 -0.14
C ASN A 193 -6.08 20.53 0.70
N SER A 194 -5.30 21.18 1.55
CA SER A 194 -4.30 20.49 2.38
C SER A 194 -4.89 19.41 3.30
N VAL A 195 -6.13 19.55 3.73
CA VAL A 195 -6.83 18.57 4.59
C VAL A 195 -7.21 17.32 3.77
N THR A 196 -7.79 17.50 2.58
CA THR A 196 -8.15 16.39 1.71
C THR A 196 -6.92 15.63 1.23
N ALA A 197 -5.86 16.34 0.85
CA ALA A 197 -4.61 15.72 0.44
C ALA A 197 -3.96 14.90 1.56
N SER A 198 -3.96 15.40 2.80
CA SER A 198 -3.47 14.65 3.95
C SER A 198 -4.33 13.41 4.24
N ALA A 199 -5.64 13.49 4.01
CA ALA A 199 -6.53 12.33 4.12
C ALA A 199 -6.25 11.30 3.02
N ASP A 200 -6.00 11.75 1.79
CA ASP A 200 -5.69 10.88 0.65
C ASP A 200 -4.38 10.12 0.88
N VAL A 201 -3.34 10.80 1.39
CA VAL A 201 -2.07 10.15 1.75
C VAL A 201 -2.28 9.10 2.86
N ARG A 202 -3.05 9.40 3.91
CA ARG A 202 -3.38 8.42 4.95
C ARG A 202 -4.12 7.21 4.38
N ASN A 203 -5.08 7.44 3.50
CA ASN A 203 -5.85 6.36 2.85
C ASN A 203 -4.95 5.47 1.98
N LEU A 204 -3.99 6.06 1.28
CA LEU A 204 -3.00 5.32 0.50
C LEU A 204 -2.18 4.39 1.40
N TYR A 205 -1.62 4.92 2.50
CA TYR A 205 -0.84 4.12 3.45
C TYR A 205 -1.68 3.01 4.10
N ASN A 206 -2.91 3.31 4.51
CA ASN A 206 -3.83 2.31 5.04
C ASN A 206 -4.12 1.20 4.03
N THR A 207 -4.25 1.55 2.75
CA THR A 207 -4.46 0.58 1.66
C THR A 207 -3.25 -0.32 1.49
N TRP A 208 -2.03 0.23 1.46
CA TRP A 208 -0.79 -0.54 1.36
C TRP A 208 -0.57 -1.43 2.57
N ALA A 209 -0.72 -0.88 3.79
CA ALA A 209 -0.52 -1.63 5.03
C ALA A 209 -1.53 -2.78 5.17
N THR A 210 -2.82 -2.52 4.95
CA THR A 210 -3.86 -3.56 5.02
C THR A 210 -3.58 -4.67 4.01
N ARG A 211 -3.23 -4.33 2.77
CA ARG A 211 -2.92 -5.32 1.75
C ARG A 211 -1.66 -6.13 2.08
N LEU A 212 -0.60 -5.46 2.54
CA LEU A 212 0.64 -6.14 2.91
C LEU A 212 0.40 -7.12 4.07
N VAL A 213 -0.25 -6.67 5.13
CA VAL A 213 -0.58 -7.51 6.28
C VAL A 213 -1.50 -8.67 5.90
N SER A 214 -2.51 -8.43 5.05
CA SER A 214 -3.38 -9.49 4.52
C SER A 214 -2.57 -10.57 3.77
N ARG A 215 -1.55 -10.19 3.01
CA ARG A 215 -0.66 -11.16 2.33
C ARG A 215 0.29 -11.89 3.29
N ILE A 216 0.68 -11.26 4.38
CA ILE A 216 1.48 -11.90 5.43
C ILE A 216 0.63 -12.95 6.16
N THR A 217 -0.60 -12.64 6.51
CA THR A 217 -1.49 -13.53 7.28
C THR A 217 -2.25 -14.55 6.42
N GLY A 218 -2.18 -14.46 5.09
CA GLY A 218 -2.88 -15.35 4.17
C GLY A 218 -4.40 -15.11 4.09
N GLN A 219 -4.84 -13.90 4.44
CA GLN A 219 -6.26 -13.49 4.40
C GLN A 219 -6.65 -12.84 3.06
#